data_1a3d90ee85880b3a4638b326cc86ea7a
#
_entry.id   1a3d90ee85880b3a4638b326cc86ea7a
#
_cell.length_a   1.000
_cell.length_b   1.000
_cell.length_c   1.000
_cell.angle_alpha   90.00
_cell.angle_beta   90.00
_cell.angle_gamma   90.00
#
_symmetry.space_group_name_H-M   'P 1'
#
loop_
_entity.id
_entity.type
_entity.pdbx_description
1 polymer ?
#
loop_
_entity_poly.entity_id
_entity_poly.type
_entity_poly.pdbx_seq_one_letter_code
_entity_poly.pdbx_strand_id
1 'polypeptide(L)'
;MAASGVSMKCVFRRAMVPSLVVILGATGTGKSKLAIELGKRLQGEIISADSMQVYKGLDIITNKVTAEERAQCTHHMIGFVDPLVKSYTVVDFRNKALELIDDMHSRNKLPIIVGGTNYYIESLLWRVLVDSGQENEDSGDGADGGQNRKMELEKLGGEELYKRLMEVDPKMASMLHPNDKRKIARSLQIHKDTGVPHSHWLEEQRQGGDGLGGPLRYPDPCIFWLHADMEEEKVCTLMGRVSSASHSQDYQHGIFQSIGFKEFHNYLTSPESSSQQEKDQLREKGIEALKVATKRYARKQNKWVRNRFLKRPGDSVPAVYGLDVTDVSRWEETVLKPALQILDSLSKGEEPPLAPIRVQGPRNKRSHHTCDLCDKIIIGDLEWTAHLKSKKHHYHVRKRRKSDPGCEPPVSTPPETSQGSSKEPRTEHTEGAEDALRAASPLSSVSRVNTTSDL
;
A
#
# COMPACT_ATOMS: atom_id res chain seq x y z
N MET A 1 -41.79 32.89 -41.88
CA MET A 1 -40.46 32.44 -41.42
C MET A 1 -40.42 32.53 -39.91
N ALA A 2 -40.67 31.40 -39.24
CA ALA A 2 -40.62 31.29 -37.79
C ALA A 2 -39.33 30.57 -37.40
N ALA A 3 -38.42 31.27 -36.75
CA ALA A 3 -37.18 30.76 -36.26
C ALA A 3 -37.44 30.02 -34.95
N SER A 4 -37.29 28.70 -34.96
CA SER A 4 -37.33 27.82 -33.77
C SER A 4 -36.09 28.04 -32.90
N GLY A 5 -36.26 28.79 -31.83
CA GLY A 5 -35.24 28.92 -30.78
C GLY A 5 -35.15 27.62 -29.99
N VAL A 6 -34.17 26.80 -30.29
CA VAL A 6 -33.79 25.66 -29.43
C VAL A 6 -33.09 26.23 -28.18
N SER A 7 -33.86 26.32 -27.10
CA SER A 7 -33.33 26.66 -25.78
C SER A 7 -32.41 25.53 -25.28
N MET A 8 -31.16 25.74 -25.47
CA MET A 8 -30.10 24.85 -24.93
C MET A 8 -29.96 25.11 -23.43
N LYS A 9 -30.84 24.50 -22.63
CA LYS A 9 -30.66 24.42 -21.17
C LYS A 9 -29.43 23.59 -20.88
N CYS A 10 -28.26 24.21 -20.92
CA CYS A 10 -27.06 23.70 -20.34
C CYS A 10 -27.26 23.67 -18.82
N VAL A 11 -27.77 22.54 -18.31
CA VAL A 11 -27.80 22.29 -16.89
C VAL A 11 -26.33 22.07 -16.48
N PHE A 12 -25.68 23.14 -15.99
CA PHE A 12 -24.44 23.02 -15.26
C PHE A 12 -24.72 22.11 -14.06
N ARG A 13 -24.48 20.79 -14.20
CA ARG A 13 -24.41 19.91 -13.07
C ARG A 13 -23.23 20.42 -12.22
N ARG A 14 -23.56 21.02 -11.08
CA ARG A 14 -22.56 21.40 -10.07
C ARG A 14 -21.79 20.12 -9.75
N ALA A 15 -20.52 20.06 -10.15
CA ALA A 15 -19.68 18.90 -9.83
C ALA A 15 -19.68 18.72 -8.31
N MET A 16 -19.91 17.49 -7.85
CA MET A 16 -19.78 17.18 -6.44
C MET A 16 -18.33 17.38 -6.01
N VAL A 17 -18.12 18.16 -4.96
CA VAL A 17 -16.80 18.36 -4.36
C VAL A 17 -16.87 17.89 -2.90
N PRO A 18 -16.06 16.91 -2.49
CA PRO A 18 -15.14 16.13 -3.32
C PRO A 18 -15.86 15.16 -4.25
N SER A 19 -15.23 14.82 -5.39
CA SER A 19 -15.80 13.88 -6.37
C SER A 19 -15.93 12.46 -5.81
N LEU A 20 -15.05 12.09 -4.90
CA LEU A 20 -15.09 10.83 -4.14
C LEU A 20 -14.27 10.97 -2.85
N VAL A 21 -14.58 10.13 -1.87
CA VAL A 21 -13.82 9.99 -0.62
C VAL A 21 -13.08 8.66 -0.61
N VAL A 22 -11.81 8.69 -0.22
CA VAL A 22 -10.98 7.49 -0.06
C VAL A 22 -10.53 7.37 1.38
N ILE A 23 -10.66 6.17 1.97
CA ILE A 23 -10.24 5.90 3.33
C ILE A 23 -9.13 4.84 3.32
N LEU A 24 -7.90 5.28 3.57
CA LEU A 24 -6.71 4.46 3.67
C LEU A 24 -6.38 4.15 5.14
N GLY A 25 -5.61 3.11 5.36
CA GLY A 25 -5.10 2.75 6.68
C GLY A 25 -4.80 1.26 6.79
N ALA A 26 -4.09 0.88 7.84
CA ALA A 26 -3.81 -0.52 8.12
C ALA A 26 -5.09 -1.29 8.53
N THR A 27 -5.01 -2.61 8.48
CA THR A 27 -6.07 -3.47 9.04
C THR A 27 -6.25 -3.17 10.53
N GLY A 28 -7.51 -3.12 11.00
CA GLY A 28 -7.83 -2.83 12.41
C GLY A 28 -7.88 -1.34 12.80
N THR A 29 -7.68 -0.39 11.87
CA THR A 29 -7.70 1.07 12.17
C THR A 29 -9.09 1.71 12.16
N GLY A 30 -10.18 0.94 11.98
CA GLY A 30 -11.54 1.49 11.98
C GLY A 30 -12.00 2.09 10.65
N LYS A 31 -11.35 1.77 9.53
CA LYS A 31 -11.73 2.28 8.19
C LYS A 31 -13.21 2.10 7.87
N SER A 32 -13.75 0.88 8.10
CA SER A 32 -15.16 0.57 7.83
C SER A 32 -16.09 1.39 8.72
N LYS A 33 -15.74 1.59 9.99
CA LYS A 33 -16.50 2.43 10.93
C LYS A 33 -16.59 3.87 10.39
N LEU A 34 -15.46 4.47 9.99
CA LEU A 34 -15.48 5.82 9.41
C LEU A 34 -16.29 5.88 8.12
N ALA A 35 -16.15 4.87 7.22
CA ALA A 35 -16.91 4.84 5.98
C ALA A 35 -18.43 4.82 6.21
N ILE A 36 -18.92 4.00 7.16
CA ILE A 36 -20.34 3.92 7.51
C ILE A 36 -20.81 5.26 8.11
N GLU A 37 -20.05 5.86 9.02
CA GLU A 37 -20.40 7.13 9.63
C GLU A 37 -20.50 8.28 8.62
N LEU A 38 -19.57 8.34 7.67
CA LEU A 38 -19.61 9.32 6.57
C LEU A 38 -20.75 9.02 5.60
N GLY A 39 -20.94 7.75 5.23
CA GLY A 39 -22.00 7.33 4.31
C GLY A 39 -23.38 7.70 4.83
N LYS A 40 -23.65 7.49 6.12
CA LYS A 40 -24.90 7.88 6.76
C LYS A 40 -25.17 9.39 6.74
N ARG A 41 -24.13 10.18 7.04
CA ARG A 41 -24.28 11.65 7.17
C ARG A 41 -24.30 12.36 5.83
N LEU A 42 -23.58 11.83 4.83
CA LEU A 42 -23.39 12.47 3.53
C LEU A 42 -24.19 11.79 2.41
N GLN A 43 -25.10 10.86 2.75
CA GLN A 43 -25.86 10.06 1.79
C GLN A 43 -24.95 9.35 0.76
N GLY A 44 -23.77 8.95 1.19
CA GLY A 44 -22.79 8.24 0.37
C GLY A 44 -23.06 6.74 0.32
N GLU A 45 -22.43 6.06 -0.65
CA GLU A 45 -22.42 4.61 -0.76
C GLU A 45 -20.97 4.10 -0.76
N ILE A 46 -20.76 2.93 -0.19
CA ILE A 46 -19.43 2.40 0.10
C ILE A 46 -19.02 1.38 -0.96
N ILE A 47 -17.80 1.54 -1.51
CA ILE A 47 -17.14 0.54 -2.36
C ILE A 47 -15.99 -0.07 -1.58
N SER A 48 -16.07 -1.38 -1.29
CA SER A 48 -14.98 -2.10 -0.63
C SER A 48 -13.84 -2.36 -1.60
N ALA A 49 -12.66 -1.81 -1.33
CA ALA A 49 -11.41 -2.04 -2.06
C ALA A 49 -10.52 -3.04 -1.33
N ASP A 50 -11.05 -4.23 -1.06
CA ASP A 50 -10.34 -5.33 -0.43
C ASP A 50 -10.42 -6.58 -1.29
N SER A 51 -9.25 -7.12 -1.71
CA SER A 51 -9.15 -8.24 -2.65
C SER A 51 -9.65 -9.57 -2.07
N MET A 52 -9.83 -9.66 -0.76
CA MET A 52 -10.36 -10.87 -0.12
C MET A 52 -11.86 -10.77 0.15
N GLN A 53 -12.39 -9.55 0.34
CA GLN A 53 -13.81 -9.33 0.60
C GLN A 53 -14.69 -9.49 -0.63
N VAL A 54 -14.14 -9.48 -1.83
CA VAL A 54 -14.90 -9.69 -3.09
C VAL A 54 -15.50 -11.09 -3.19
N TYR A 55 -14.87 -12.10 -2.57
CA TYR A 55 -15.30 -13.49 -2.64
C TYR A 55 -16.48 -13.76 -1.71
N LYS A 56 -17.41 -14.63 -2.16
CA LYS A 56 -18.55 -15.13 -1.35
C LYS A 56 -18.05 -15.97 -0.17
N GLY A 57 -18.77 -15.93 0.95
CA GLY A 57 -18.45 -16.70 2.15
C GLY A 57 -17.22 -16.18 2.89
N LEU A 58 -16.81 -16.94 3.92
CA LEU A 58 -15.64 -16.65 4.77
C LEU A 58 -15.64 -15.23 5.36
N ASP A 59 -16.82 -14.75 5.76
CA ASP A 59 -17.05 -13.36 6.17
C ASP A 59 -16.22 -12.96 7.38
N ILE A 60 -15.98 -13.90 8.30
CA ILE A 60 -15.19 -13.68 9.51
C ILE A 60 -13.70 -13.53 9.18
N ILE A 61 -13.13 -14.48 8.42
CA ILE A 61 -11.68 -14.48 8.12
C ILE A 61 -11.28 -13.34 7.20
N THR A 62 -12.19 -12.89 6.32
CA THR A 62 -11.99 -11.74 5.44
C THR A 62 -12.44 -10.43 6.07
N ASN A 63 -12.90 -10.47 7.32
CA ASN A 63 -13.35 -9.30 8.10
C ASN A 63 -14.34 -8.42 7.33
N LYS A 64 -15.39 -9.04 6.77
CA LYS A 64 -16.46 -8.32 6.09
C LYS A 64 -17.35 -7.60 7.11
N VAL A 65 -18.00 -6.56 6.66
CA VAL A 65 -19.03 -5.85 7.44
C VAL A 65 -20.19 -6.77 7.78
N THR A 66 -20.74 -6.62 8.97
CA THR A 66 -21.87 -7.40 9.47
C THR A 66 -23.18 -7.03 8.77
N ALA A 67 -24.23 -7.83 8.97
CA ALA A 67 -25.56 -7.51 8.44
C ALA A 67 -26.10 -6.18 9.00
N GLU A 68 -25.85 -5.91 10.29
CA GLU A 68 -26.24 -4.67 10.97
C GLU A 68 -25.49 -3.46 10.41
N GLU A 69 -24.19 -3.61 10.11
CA GLU A 69 -23.38 -2.56 9.48
C GLU A 69 -23.84 -2.30 8.04
N ARG A 70 -24.18 -3.36 7.28
CA ARG A 70 -24.74 -3.23 5.92
C ARG A 70 -26.08 -2.54 5.88
N ALA A 71 -26.92 -2.75 6.90
CA ALA A 71 -28.20 -2.07 7.00
C ALA A 71 -28.09 -0.57 7.19
N GLN A 72 -26.95 -0.08 7.71
CA GLN A 72 -26.72 1.34 7.96
C GLN A 72 -26.30 2.14 6.73
N CYS A 73 -25.65 1.51 5.77
CA CYS A 73 -25.16 2.15 4.55
C CYS A 73 -25.03 1.11 3.43
N THR A 74 -25.32 1.49 2.19
CA THR A 74 -25.16 0.61 1.03
C THR A 74 -23.69 0.29 0.80
N HIS A 75 -23.38 -1.01 0.69
CA HIS A 75 -22.02 -1.51 0.42
C HIS A 75 -21.98 -2.28 -0.89
N HIS A 76 -20.97 -1.96 -1.69
CA HIS A 76 -20.69 -2.60 -2.97
C HIS A 76 -19.36 -3.35 -2.93
N MET A 77 -19.15 -4.26 -3.87
CA MET A 77 -17.93 -5.04 -4.07
C MET A 77 -17.60 -5.99 -2.92
N ILE A 78 -18.63 -6.52 -2.23
CA ILE A 78 -18.50 -7.48 -1.14
C ILE A 78 -19.26 -8.76 -1.44
N GLY A 79 -18.56 -9.92 -1.46
CA GLY A 79 -19.18 -11.24 -1.48
C GLY A 79 -19.94 -11.55 -2.78
N PHE A 80 -19.44 -11.15 -3.93
CA PHE A 80 -20.11 -11.40 -5.23
C PHE A 80 -19.35 -12.36 -6.14
N VAL A 81 -18.03 -12.55 -5.92
CA VAL A 81 -17.18 -13.48 -6.69
C VAL A 81 -17.27 -14.88 -6.09
N ASP A 82 -17.40 -15.91 -6.94
CA ASP A 82 -17.37 -17.30 -6.50
C ASP A 82 -15.99 -17.62 -5.88
N PRO A 83 -15.94 -18.28 -4.71
CA PRO A 83 -14.69 -18.62 -4.04
C PRO A 83 -13.77 -19.57 -4.83
N LEU A 84 -14.32 -20.32 -5.81
CA LEU A 84 -13.56 -21.18 -6.70
C LEU A 84 -12.85 -20.42 -7.83
N VAL A 85 -13.20 -19.17 -8.06
CA VAL A 85 -12.49 -18.30 -9.01
C VAL A 85 -11.07 -18.05 -8.52
N LYS A 86 -10.09 -18.54 -9.27
CA LYS A 86 -8.67 -18.49 -8.88
C LYS A 86 -8.10 -17.09 -8.81
N SER A 87 -8.65 -16.13 -9.58
CA SER A 87 -8.10 -14.79 -9.65
C SER A 87 -9.20 -13.78 -10.01
N TYR A 88 -9.37 -12.78 -9.16
CA TYR A 88 -10.10 -11.55 -9.44
C TYR A 88 -9.08 -10.43 -9.50
N THR A 89 -8.85 -9.90 -10.71
CA THR A 89 -7.72 -9.02 -10.98
C THR A 89 -8.02 -7.57 -10.59
N VAL A 90 -6.98 -6.72 -10.58
CA VAL A 90 -7.17 -5.28 -10.38
C VAL A 90 -7.94 -4.64 -11.53
N VAL A 91 -7.86 -5.19 -12.73
CA VAL A 91 -8.61 -4.69 -13.91
C VAL A 91 -10.09 -4.99 -13.74
N ASP A 92 -10.45 -6.23 -13.35
CA ASP A 92 -11.84 -6.61 -13.06
C ASP A 92 -12.43 -5.72 -11.96
N PHE A 93 -11.67 -5.51 -10.87
CA PHE A 93 -12.07 -4.62 -9.79
C PHE A 93 -12.29 -3.19 -10.30
N ARG A 94 -11.31 -2.64 -11.02
CA ARG A 94 -11.35 -1.26 -11.54
C ARG A 94 -12.58 -1.05 -12.43
N ASN A 95 -12.77 -1.91 -13.42
CA ASN A 95 -13.86 -1.75 -14.38
C ASN A 95 -15.21 -1.76 -13.65
N LYS A 96 -15.42 -2.74 -12.77
CA LYS A 96 -16.67 -2.84 -12.01
C LYS A 96 -16.87 -1.67 -11.03
N ALA A 97 -15.83 -1.22 -10.38
CA ALA A 97 -15.92 -0.08 -9.45
C ALA A 97 -16.15 1.24 -10.17
N LEU A 98 -15.61 1.45 -11.38
CA LEU A 98 -15.87 2.62 -12.19
C LEU A 98 -17.34 2.73 -12.61
N GLU A 99 -17.96 1.63 -13.07
CA GLU A 99 -19.40 1.57 -13.37
C GLU A 99 -20.24 2.00 -12.15
N LEU A 100 -19.87 1.50 -10.96
CA LEU A 100 -20.57 1.85 -9.71
C LEU A 100 -20.38 3.33 -9.34
N ILE A 101 -19.19 3.90 -9.52
CA ILE A 101 -18.93 5.32 -9.25
C ILE A 101 -19.75 6.20 -10.19
N ASP A 102 -19.80 5.86 -11.47
CA ASP A 102 -20.57 6.61 -12.47
C ASP A 102 -22.08 6.53 -12.18
N ASP A 103 -22.60 5.37 -11.78
CA ASP A 103 -23.98 5.21 -11.32
C ASP A 103 -24.27 6.07 -10.06
N MET A 104 -23.40 6.02 -9.06
CA MET A 104 -23.52 6.85 -7.85
C MET A 104 -23.55 8.34 -8.19
N HIS A 105 -22.64 8.81 -9.03
CA HIS A 105 -22.63 10.21 -9.50
C HIS A 105 -23.92 10.58 -10.22
N SER A 106 -24.47 9.67 -11.06
CA SER A 106 -25.74 9.91 -11.75
C SER A 106 -26.92 10.10 -10.79
N ARG A 107 -26.88 9.44 -9.64
CA ARG A 107 -27.87 9.51 -8.55
C ARG A 107 -27.54 10.58 -7.49
N ASN A 108 -26.50 11.41 -7.69
CA ASN A 108 -25.99 12.38 -6.72
C ASN A 108 -25.61 11.74 -5.36
N LYS A 109 -25.04 10.52 -5.41
CA LYS A 109 -24.51 9.83 -4.23
C LYS A 109 -23.01 10.01 -4.17
N LEU A 110 -22.45 10.19 -2.97
CA LEU A 110 -21.02 10.32 -2.75
C LEU A 110 -20.37 8.93 -2.72
N PRO A 111 -19.45 8.60 -3.67
CA PRO A 111 -18.69 7.35 -3.59
C PRO A 111 -17.67 7.40 -2.45
N ILE A 112 -17.69 6.39 -1.58
CA ILE A 112 -16.74 6.24 -0.47
C ILE A 112 -15.95 4.95 -0.69
N ILE A 113 -14.69 5.09 -1.10
CA ILE A 113 -13.80 3.96 -1.38
C ILE A 113 -13.05 3.60 -0.10
N VAL A 114 -13.22 2.38 0.40
CA VAL A 114 -12.59 1.94 1.63
C VAL A 114 -11.98 0.56 1.50
N GLY A 115 -10.73 0.38 1.92
CA GLY A 115 -10.12 -0.95 1.88
C GLY A 115 -8.65 -1.01 2.23
N GLY A 116 -8.15 -2.24 2.26
CA GLY A 116 -6.76 -2.56 2.56
C GLY A 116 -5.90 -2.85 1.34
N THR A 117 -6.52 -3.06 0.17
CA THR A 117 -5.83 -3.33 -1.08
C THR A 117 -5.53 -2.01 -1.81
N ASN A 118 -4.48 -1.33 -1.36
CA ASN A 118 -4.10 0.00 -1.87
C ASN A 118 -3.92 0.04 -3.40
N TYR A 119 -3.53 -1.08 -4.02
CA TYR A 119 -3.40 -1.17 -5.47
C TYR A 119 -4.75 -1.07 -6.20
N TYR A 120 -5.83 -1.57 -5.61
CA TYR A 120 -7.18 -1.35 -6.09
C TYR A 120 -7.56 0.13 -6.05
N ILE A 121 -7.23 0.80 -4.95
CA ILE A 121 -7.51 2.23 -4.77
C ILE A 121 -6.72 3.07 -5.78
N GLU A 122 -5.43 2.76 -6.00
CA GLU A 122 -4.62 3.43 -7.02
C GLU A 122 -5.24 3.30 -8.42
N SER A 123 -5.82 2.14 -8.75
CA SER A 123 -6.43 1.89 -10.06
C SER A 123 -7.67 2.75 -10.33
N LEU A 124 -8.34 3.18 -9.29
CA LEU A 124 -9.50 4.09 -9.38
C LEU A 124 -9.07 5.56 -9.47
N LEU A 125 -8.06 5.94 -8.70
CA LEU A 125 -7.64 7.35 -8.59
C LEU A 125 -6.92 7.84 -9.85
N TRP A 126 -6.06 7.01 -10.46
CA TRP A 126 -5.26 7.42 -11.61
C TRP A 126 -5.66 6.67 -12.88
N ARG A 127 -5.55 7.36 -14.04
CA ARG A 127 -5.97 6.79 -15.34
C ARG A 127 -5.05 5.70 -15.85
N VAL A 128 -3.83 5.60 -15.35
CA VAL A 128 -2.82 4.70 -15.88
C VAL A 128 -2.62 3.50 -14.96
N LEU A 129 -3.27 2.43 -15.33
CA LEU A 129 -2.78 1.07 -15.21
C LEU A 129 -2.53 0.62 -16.65
N VAL A 130 -1.36 0.02 -16.91
CA VAL A 130 -1.10 -0.60 -18.21
C VAL A 130 -2.20 -1.63 -18.44
N ASP A 131 -3.16 -1.29 -19.26
CA ASP A 131 -4.08 -2.26 -19.83
C ASP A 131 -3.29 -3.09 -20.85
N SER A 132 -2.70 -4.16 -20.36
CA SER A 132 -2.19 -5.21 -21.23
C SER A 132 -3.37 -6.09 -21.69
N GLY A 133 -4.34 -5.47 -22.30
CA GLY A 133 -5.55 -6.12 -22.74
C GLY A 133 -6.51 -5.08 -23.28
N GLN A 134 -6.13 -4.31 -24.31
CA GLN A 134 -7.10 -4.17 -25.37
C GLN A 134 -7.31 -5.59 -25.88
N GLU A 135 -8.30 -6.27 -25.35
CA GLU A 135 -8.97 -7.32 -26.08
C GLU A 135 -9.44 -6.63 -27.37
N ASN A 136 -8.72 -6.86 -28.46
CA ASN A 136 -9.29 -6.71 -29.77
C ASN A 136 -10.47 -7.68 -29.78
N GLU A 137 -11.69 -7.13 -29.72
CA GLU A 137 -12.95 -7.87 -29.77
C GLU A 137 -13.09 -8.71 -31.06
N ASP A 138 -12.04 -8.78 -31.87
CA ASP A 138 -12.05 -9.40 -33.21
C ASP A 138 -11.27 -10.74 -33.29
N SER A 139 -10.76 -11.26 -32.17
CA SER A 139 -10.23 -12.63 -32.15
C SER A 139 -10.93 -13.43 -31.05
N GLY A 140 -11.91 -14.22 -31.47
CA GLY A 140 -12.77 -15.06 -30.63
C GLY A 140 -12.10 -16.23 -29.92
N ASP A 141 -10.97 -15.99 -29.26
CA ASP A 141 -10.27 -17.00 -28.45
C ASP A 141 -9.92 -16.39 -27.07
N GLY A 142 -10.87 -16.58 -26.20
CA GLY A 142 -11.18 -15.96 -24.94
C GLY A 142 -10.07 -15.73 -23.92
N ALA A 143 -10.49 -15.07 -22.88
CA ALA A 143 -9.80 -14.66 -21.63
C ALA A 143 -8.91 -15.72 -20.94
N ASP A 144 -8.97 -16.97 -21.33
CA ASP A 144 -8.18 -18.10 -20.81
C ASP A 144 -6.72 -18.12 -21.32
N GLY A 145 -6.45 -17.59 -22.52
CA GLY A 145 -5.11 -17.62 -23.13
C GLY A 145 -4.06 -16.77 -22.42
N GLY A 146 -4.43 -15.65 -21.83
CA GLY A 146 -3.51 -14.75 -21.11
C GLY A 146 -3.10 -15.29 -19.73
N GLN A 147 -4.04 -15.91 -19.02
CA GLN A 147 -3.77 -16.53 -17.71
C GLN A 147 -2.94 -17.80 -17.85
N ASN A 148 -3.20 -18.64 -18.85
CA ASN A 148 -2.43 -19.85 -19.13
C ASN A 148 -0.96 -19.51 -19.45
N ARG A 149 -0.72 -18.50 -20.28
CA ARG A 149 0.64 -18.03 -20.64
C ARG A 149 1.43 -17.51 -19.44
N LYS A 150 0.76 -16.81 -18.51
CA LYS A 150 1.39 -16.35 -17.27
C LYS A 150 1.73 -17.52 -16.35
N MET A 151 0.86 -18.49 -16.22
CA MET A 151 1.11 -19.70 -15.43
C MET A 151 2.25 -20.55 -16.00
N GLU A 152 2.40 -20.61 -17.32
CA GLU A 152 3.54 -21.26 -17.98
C GLU A 152 4.86 -20.55 -17.66
N LEU A 153 4.88 -19.22 -17.72
CA LEU A 153 6.05 -18.44 -17.33
C LEU A 153 6.41 -18.60 -15.85
N GLU A 154 5.41 -18.64 -14.97
CA GLU A 154 5.64 -18.83 -13.53
C GLU A 154 6.18 -20.22 -13.17
N LYS A 155 5.98 -21.23 -14.03
CA LYS A 155 6.57 -22.58 -13.88
C LYS A 155 8.07 -22.60 -14.16
N LEU A 156 8.60 -21.64 -14.92
CA LEU A 156 10.02 -21.55 -15.22
C LEU A 156 10.84 -21.20 -13.97
N GLY A 157 12.09 -21.60 -13.95
CA GLY A 157 13.05 -21.21 -12.91
C GLY A 157 13.22 -19.68 -12.87
N GLY A 158 13.41 -19.10 -11.69
CA GLY A 158 13.57 -17.65 -11.52
C GLY A 158 14.77 -17.09 -12.30
N GLU A 159 15.84 -17.84 -12.38
CA GLU A 159 17.06 -17.50 -13.11
C GLU A 159 16.81 -17.42 -14.61
N GLU A 160 16.12 -18.41 -15.16
CA GLU A 160 15.75 -18.47 -16.58
C GLU A 160 14.81 -17.32 -16.96
N LEU A 161 13.81 -17.03 -16.12
CA LEU A 161 12.92 -15.88 -16.32
C LEU A 161 13.70 -14.56 -16.33
N TYR A 162 14.64 -14.40 -15.39
CA TYR A 162 15.42 -13.17 -15.29
C TYR A 162 16.36 -13.01 -16.50
N LYS A 163 16.98 -14.09 -16.98
CA LYS A 163 17.80 -14.09 -18.18
C LYS A 163 17.00 -13.65 -19.40
N ARG A 164 15.80 -14.20 -19.60
CA ARG A 164 14.91 -13.78 -20.70
C ARG A 164 14.51 -12.31 -20.60
N LEU A 165 14.25 -11.81 -19.38
CA LEU A 165 13.96 -10.40 -19.20
C LEU A 165 15.16 -9.51 -19.53
N MET A 166 16.38 -9.94 -19.18
CA MET A 166 17.61 -9.23 -19.54
C MET A 166 17.80 -9.11 -21.07
N GLU A 167 17.36 -10.12 -21.84
CA GLU A 167 17.45 -10.13 -23.30
C GLU A 167 16.42 -9.18 -23.94
N VAL A 168 15.17 -9.16 -23.45
CA VAL A 168 14.07 -8.39 -24.09
C VAL A 168 13.88 -7.00 -23.49
N ASP A 169 14.19 -6.80 -22.21
CA ASP A 169 14.03 -5.53 -21.49
C ASP A 169 15.12 -5.36 -20.42
N PRO A 170 16.39 -5.07 -20.80
CA PRO A 170 17.49 -4.89 -19.84
C PRO A 170 17.21 -3.79 -18.80
N LYS A 171 16.48 -2.76 -19.21
CA LYS A 171 16.13 -1.63 -18.35
C LYS A 171 15.15 -2.06 -17.25
N MET A 172 14.14 -2.85 -17.59
CA MET A 172 13.23 -3.42 -16.60
C MET A 172 13.93 -4.42 -15.69
N ALA A 173 14.81 -5.24 -16.22
CA ALA A 173 15.62 -6.18 -15.47
C ALA A 173 16.47 -5.49 -14.40
N SER A 174 17.09 -4.34 -14.73
CA SER A 174 17.86 -3.54 -13.75
C SER A 174 17.02 -2.97 -12.61
N MET A 175 15.71 -2.89 -12.77
CA MET A 175 14.77 -2.37 -11.76
C MET A 175 14.08 -3.47 -10.93
N LEU A 176 14.27 -4.74 -11.29
CA LEU A 176 13.63 -5.88 -10.62
C LEU A 176 14.67 -6.78 -9.97
N HIS A 177 14.33 -7.29 -8.79
CA HIS A 177 15.15 -8.31 -8.15
C HIS A 177 14.99 -9.66 -8.87
N PRO A 178 16.07 -10.44 -9.15
CA PRO A 178 15.99 -11.73 -9.84
C PRO A 178 15.02 -12.74 -9.21
N ASN A 179 14.83 -12.68 -7.90
CA ASN A 179 13.89 -13.54 -7.18
C ASN A 179 12.41 -13.08 -7.27
N ASP A 180 12.13 -11.94 -7.91
CA ASP A 180 10.76 -11.42 -8.02
C ASP A 180 10.06 -12.00 -9.27
N LYS A 181 9.95 -13.34 -9.30
CA LYS A 181 9.41 -14.13 -10.42
C LYS A 181 8.11 -13.56 -10.98
N ARG A 182 7.19 -13.17 -10.09
CA ARG A 182 5.87 -12.68 -10.49
C ARG A 182 5.93 -11.38 -11.30
N LYS A 183 6.83 -10.45 -10.93
CA LYS A 183 6.99 -9.20 -11.68
C LYS A 183 7.76 -9.42 -12.98
N ILE A 184 8.76 -10.30 -12.96
CA ILE A 184 9.52 -10.68 -14.16
C ILE A 184 8.59 -11.33 -15.18
N ALA A 185 7.80 -12.33 -14.77
CA ALA A 185 6.81 -13.00 -15.63
C ALA A 185 5.81 -11.99 -16.22
N ARG A 186 5.35 -11.02 -15.41
CA ARG A 186 4.44 -9.97 -15.91
C ARG A 186 5.09 -9.08 -16.95
N SER A 187 6.35 -8.68 -16.79
CA SER A 187 7.06 -7.86 -17.77
C SER A 187 7.30 -8.62 -19.08
N LEU A 188 7.64 -9.91 -19.00
CA LEU A 188 7.75 -10.79 -20.17
C LEU A 188 6.40 -11.00 -20.87
N GLN A 189 5.32 -11.13 -20.12
CA GLN A 189 3.98 -11.23 -20.67
C GLN A 189 3.60 -9.97 -21.46
N ILE A 190 3.81 -8.79 -20.90
CA ILE A 190 3.54 -7.51 -21.59
C ILE A 190 4.31 -7.44 -22.90
N HIS A 191 5.60 -7.77 -22.90
CA HIS A 191 6.40 -7.79 -24.11
C HIS A 191 5.86 -8.80 -25.13
N LYS A 192 5.45 -10.00 -24.68
CA LYS A 192 4.89 -11.04 -25.57
C LYS A 192 3.54 -10.62 -26.18
N ASP A 193 2.71 -9.93 -25.41
CA ASP A 193 1.38 -9.51 -25.83
C ASP A 193 1.42 -8.26 -26.73
N THR A 194 2.37 -7.34 -26.51
CA THR A 194 2.43 -6.04 -27.22
C THR A 194 3.60 -5.89 -28.18
N GLY A 195 4.60 -6.76 -28.13
CA GLY A 195 5.85 -6.61 -28.88
C GLY A 195 6.77 -5.49 -28.36
N VAL A 196 6.35 -4.73 -27.34
CA VAL A 196 7.06 -3.56 -26.81
C VAL A 196 7.58 -3.83 -25.40
N PRO A 197 8.84 -3.47 -25.05
CA PRO A 197 9.38 -3.62 -23.71
C PRO A 197 8.52 -2.91 -22.66
N HIS A 198 8.31 -3.54 -21.50
CA HIS A 198 7.52 -2.96 -20.40
C HIS A 198 8.12 -1.65 -19.88
N SER A 199 9.45 -1.51 -19.90
CA SER A 199 10.13 -0.27 -19.55
C SER A 199 9.73 0.90 -20.45
N HIS A 200 9.46 0.66 -21.74
CA HIS A 200 9.02 1.68 -22.68
C HIS A 200 7.63 2.23 -22.29
N TRP A 201 6.68 1.36 -22.01
CA TRP A 201 5.35 1.77 -21.50
C TRP A 201 5.44 2.61 -20.23
N LEU A 202 6.32 2.24 -19.30
CA LEU A 202 6.54 3.00 -18.08
C LEU A 202 7.18 4.37 -18.34
N GLU A 203 7.94 4.52 -19.41
CA GLU A 203 8.54 5.80 -19.82
C GLU A 203 7.54 6.72 -20.50
N GLU A 204 6.75 6.21 -21.41
CA GLU A 204 5.66 6.97 -21.99
C GLU A 204 4.72 7.53 -20.92
N GLN A 205 4.39 6.70 -19.93
CA GLN A 205 3.60 7.13 -18.78
C GLN A 205 4.26 8.25 -17.97
N ARG A 206 5.59 8.32 -17.96
CA ARG A 206 6.35 9.39 -17.27
C ARG A 206 6.48 10.65 -18.09
N GLN A 207 6.53 10.54 -19.41
CA GLN A 207 6.70 11.69 -20.32
C GLN A 207 5.43 12.54 -20.41
N GLY A 208 4.28 12.02 -20.04
CA GLY A 208 3.02 12.77 -19.94
C GLY A 208 2.97 13.85 -18.87
N GLY A 209 4.11 14.17 -18.19
CA GLY A 209 4.23 15.29 -17.24
C GLY A 209 3.75 15.00 -15.82
N ASP A 210 2.86 14.03 -15.63
CA ASP A 210 2.19 13.76 -14.34
C ASP A 210 2.90 12.74 -13.43
N GLY A 211 4.13 12.37 -13.75
CA GLY A 211 4.90 11.41 -12.93
C GLY A 211 4.43 9.96 -13.08
N LEU A 212 4.67 9.12 -12.06
CA LEU A 212 4.25 7.73 -12.04
C LEU A 212 2.73 7.63 -11.86
N GLY A 213 1.97 7.30 -12.91
CA GLY A 213 0.56 6.94 -12.83
C GLY A 213 -0.42 7.82 -13.59
N GLY A 214 0.07 8.81 -14.36
CA GLY A 214 -0.78 9.66 -15.18
C GLY A 214 -1.73 10.57 -14.39
N PRO A 215 -2.67 11.25 -15.09
CA PRO A 215 -3.59 12.19 -14.48
C PRO A 215 -4.61 11.50 -13.57
N LEU A 216 -5.14 12.26 -12.59
CA LEU A 216 -6.26 11.81 -11.79
C LEU A 216 -7.48 11.52 -12.68
N ARG A 217 -8.21 10.48 -12.35
CA ARG A 217 -9.43 10.11 -13.05
C ARG A 217 -10.61 11.03 -12.67
N TYR A 218 -10.67 11.37 -11.40
CA TYR A 218 -11.69 12.23 -10.83
C TYR A 218 -11.05 13.51 -10.27
N PRO A 219 -11.64 14.68 -10.47
CA PRO A 219 -11.16 15.91 -9.87
C PRO A 219 -11.38 15.89 -8.35
N ASP A 220 -10.49 16.53 -7.63
CA ASP A 220 -10.62 16.84 -6.20
C ASP A 220 -11.05 15.66 -5.29
N PRO A 221 -10.39 14.49 -5.35
CA PRO A 221 -10.69 13.41 -4.44
C PRO A 221 -10.20 13.75 -3.02
N CYS A 222 -11.01 13.47 -1.99
CA CYS A 222 -10.59 13.62 -0.61
C CYS A 222 -10.06 12.29 -0.08
N ILE A 223 -8.81 12.26 0.40
CA ILE A 223 -8.19 11.06 0.91
C ILE A 223 -7.92 11.19 2.41
N PHE A 224 -8.49 10.30 3.20
CA PHE A 224 -8.19 10.15 4.63
C PHE A 224 -7.23 8.99 4.83
N TRP A 225 -6.22 9.20 5.65
CA TRP A 225 -5.31 8.15 6.09
C TRP A 225 -5.44 7.98 7.61
N LEU A 226 -6.07 6.87 8.01
CA LEU A 226 -6.15 6.45 9.41
C LEU A 226 -4.80 5.87 9.83
N HIS A 227 -4.08 6.57 10.68
CA HIS A 227 -2.79 6.15 11.20
C HIS A 227 -2.80 6.09 12.72
N ALA A 228 -2.12 5.09 13.29
CA ALA A 228 -1.86 4.99 14.71
C ALA A 228 -0.34 5.03 14.92
N ASP A 229 0.11 5.61 16.02
CA ASP A 229 1.43 5.33 16.55
C ASP A 229 1.39 3.88 17.04
N MET A 230 2.03 3.01 16.27
CA MET A 230 1.95 1.56 16.43
C MET A 230 2.65 1.09 17.72
N GLU A 231 1.96 1.12 18.82
CA GLU A 231 2.19 0.13 19.88
C GLU A 231 1.48 -1.17 19.48
N GLU A 232 2.21 -2.27 19.52
CA GLU A 232 1.92 -3.52 18.80
C GLU A 232 0.70 -4.32 19.28
N GLU A 233 -0.04 -3.88 20.29
CA GLU A 233 -1.03 -4.71 20.99
C GLU A 233 -2.47 -4.67 20.44
N LYS A 234 -2.86 -3.63 19.74
CA LYS A 234 -4.29 -3.40 19.36
C LYS A 234 -4.81 -4.20 18.17
N VAL A 235 -3.95 -4.93 17.45
CA VAL A 235 -4.35 -5.70 16.24
C VAL A 235 -5.05 -7.03 16.58
N CYS A 236 -5.06 -7.45 17.84
CA CYS A 236 -5.42 -8.83 18.23
C CYS A 236 -6.86 -9.08 18.66
N THR A 237 -7.72 -8.06 18.80
CA THR A 237 -9.04 -8.23 19.43
C THR A 237 -10.13 -8.81 18.52
N LEU A 238 -9.89 -8.97 17.21
CA LEU A 238 -10.92 -9.29 16.20
C LEU A 238 -11.02 -10.75 15.78
N MET A 239 -10.33 -11.70 16.45
CA MET A 239 -10.27 -13.07 15.94
C MET A 239 -10.99 -14.10 16.81
N GLY A 240 -12.31 -14.08 16.73
CA GLY A 240 -13.17 -15.15 17.21
C GLY A 240 -13.68 -16.00 16.04
N ARG A 241 -13.38 -17.31 16.09
CA ARG A 241 -13.97 -18.41 15.31
C ARG A 241 -13.53 -18.56 13.84
N VAL A 242 -12.55 -19.42 13.64
CA VAL A 242 -12.29 -20.08 12.36
C VAL A 242 -13.18 -21.33 12.30
N SER A 243 -14.14 -21.34 11.39
CA SER A 243 -14.92 -22.53 11.06
C SER A 243 -14.24 -23.31 9.95
N SER A 244 -14.35 -24.62 10.00
CA SER A 244 -13.82 -25.61 9.08
C SER A 244 -14.03 -25.25 7.61
N ALA A 245 -12.96 -25.10 6.88
CA ALA A 245 -12.96 -24.95 5.43
C ALA A 245 -11.99 -25.97 4.80
N SER A 246 -12.49 -26.58 3.77
CA SER A 246 -12.01 -27.62 2.88
C SER A 246 -10.50 -27.78 2.63
N HIS A 247 -10.15 -28.99 2.29
CA HIS A 247 -8.85 -29.63 2.02
C HIS A 247 -8.06 -29.11 0.81
N SER A 248 -8.06 -27.81 0.48
CA SER A 248 -7.22 -27.28 -0.59
C SER A 248 -5.87 -26.84 -0.02
N GLN A 249 -4.78 -27.46 -0.47
CA GLN A 249 -3.41 -27.06 -0.10
C GLN A 249 -2.87 -25.87 -0.89
N ASP A 250 -3.68 -25.28 -1.78
CA ASP A 250 -3.25 -24.14 -2.60
C ASP A 250 -3.59 -22.79 -1.93
N TYR A 251 -2.63 -22.29 -1.14
CA TYR A 251 -2.72 -20.97 -0.50
C TYR A 251 -2.19 -19.83 -1.37
N GLN A 252 -2.01 -20.02 -2.68
CA GLN A 252 -1.41 -19.02 -3.57
C GLN A 252 -2.44 -18.32 -4.44
N HIS A 253 -3.67 -18.85 -4.54
CA HIS A 253 -4.70 -18.36 -5.44
C HIS A 253 -6.03 -18.08 -4.73
N GLY A 254 -6.78 -17.12 -5.29
CA GLY A 254 -8.14 -16.80 -4.86
C GLY A 254 -8.25 -16.44 -3.37
N ILE A 255 -9.36 -16.83 -2.78
CA ILE A 255 -9.70 -16.54 -1.37
C ILE A 255 -8.75 -17.21 -0.36
N PHE A 256 -8.10 -18.31 -0.76
CA PHE A 256 -7.16 -19.04 0.11
C PHE A 256 -5.87 -18.29 0.40
N GLN A 257 -5.60 -17.17 -0.29
CA GLN A 257 -4.52 -16.24 0.05
C GLN A 257 -4.80 -15.43 1.33
N SER A 258 -6.03 -15.46 1.84
CA SER A 258 -6.40 -14.73 3.05
C SER A 258 -5.52 -15.14 4.22
N ILE A 259 -5.10 -14.15 5.01
CA ILE A 259 -4.38 -14.37 6.25
C ILE A 259 -5.29 -15.17 7.18
N GLY A 260 -4.78 -16.27 7.70
CA GLY A 260 -5.51 -17.23 8.54
C GLY A 260 -5.47 -18.64 7.99
N PHE A 261 -5.63 -18.86 6.69
CA PHE A 261 -5.67 -20.22 6.14
C PHE A 261 -4.35 -20.97 6.34
N LYS A 262 -3.26 -20.44 5.82
CA LYS A 262 -1.95 -21.09 5.94
C LYS A 262 -1.41 -21.10 7.37
N GLU A 263 -1.77 -20.10 8.16
CA GLU A 263 -1.37 -19.97 9.55
C GLU A 263 -2.03 -21.07 10.43
N PHE A 264 -3.26 -21.47 10.09
CA PHE A 264 -4.00 -22.53 10.76
C PHE A 264 -3.94 -23.88 10.04
N HIS A 265 -3.12 -24.02 8.99
CA HIS A 265 -3.04 -25.25 8.20
C HIS A 265 -2.89 -26.51 9.07
N ASN A 266 -1.89 -26.54 9.94
CA ASN A 266 -1.61 -27.70 10.80
C ASN A 266 -2.73 -28.01 11.79
N TYR A 267 -3.48 -27.01 12.23
CA TYR A 267 -4.67 -27.20 13.05
C TYR A 267 -5.83 -27.79 12.24
N LEU A 268 -6.08 -27.24 11.06
CA LEU A 268 -7.20 -27.65 10.19
C LEU A 268 -7.00 -29.03 9.58
N THR A 269 -5.74 -29.44 9.37
CA THR A 269 -5.38 -30.76 8.80
C THR A 269 -4.96 -31.77 9.87
N SER A 270 -5.10 -31.44 11.16
CA SER A 270 -4.76 -32.36 12.24
C SER A 270 -5.66 -33.60 12.17
N PRO A 271 -5.10 -34.81 12.34
CA PRO A 271 -5.90 -36.04 12.37
C PRO A 271 -7.00 -36.00 13.44
N GLU A 272 -8.12 -36.65 13.18
CA GLU A 272 -9.22 -36.75 14.17
C GLU A 272 -8.75 -37.46 15.45
N SER A 273 -7.78 -38.39 15.32
CA SER A 273 -7.17 -39.11 16.42
C SER A 273 -6.24 -38.24 17.32
N SER A 274 -5.94 -37.01 16.93
CA SER A 274 -5.10 -36.13 17.74
C SER A 274 -5.76 -35.80 19.07
N SER A 275 -4.99 -35.79 20.15
CA SER A 275 -5.48 -35.40 21.47
C SER A 275 -5.97 -33.96 21.50
N GLN A 276 -6.89 -33.66 22.42
CA GLN A 276 -7.37 -32.28 22.60
C GLN A 276 -6.21 -31.31 22.93
N GLN A 277 -5.25 -31.77 23.70
CA GLN A 277 -4.07 -30.96 24.07
C GLN A 277 -3.20 -30.63 22.86
N GLU A 278 -3.00 -31.56 21.93
CA GLU A 278 -2.29 -31.30 20.67
C GLU A 278 -3.04 -30.31 19.78
N LYS A 279 -4.35 -30.47 19.64
CA LYS A 279 -5.21 -29.54 18.89
C LYS A 279 -5.16 -28.13 19.48
N ASP A 280 -5.21 -27.98 20.79
CA ASP A 280 -5.10 -26.68 21.47
C ASP A 280 -3.73 -26.03 21.26
N GLN A 281 -2.64 -26.81 21.29
CA GLN A 281 -1.29 -26.30 20.96
C GLN A 281 -1.17 -25.87 19.50
N LEU A 282 -1.74 -26.61 18.57
CA LEU A 282 -1.72 -26.24 17.14
C LEU A 282 -2.54 -24.96 16.89
N ARG A 283 -3.69 -24.83 17.58
CA ARG A 283 -4.51 -23.63 17.54
C ARG A 283 -3.76 -22.40 18.07
N GLU A 284 -3.08 -22.51 19.20
CA GLU A 284 -2.29 -21.42 19.79
C GLU A 284 -1.14 -20.99 18.85
N LYS A 285 -0.41 -21.94 18.29
CA LYS A 285 0.60 -21.67 17.26
C LYS A 285 0.02 -20.96 16.05
N GLY A 286 -1.17 -21.36 15.60
CA GLY A 286 -1.90 -20.71 14.52
C GLY A 286 -2.25 -19.26 14.85
N ILE A 287 -2.71 -18.98 16.07
CA ILE A 287 -3.03 -17.63 16.56
C ILE A 287 -1.78 -16.75 16.54
N GLU A 288 -0.65 -17.22 17.08
CA GLU A 288 0.59 -16.44 17.07
C GLU A 288 1.11 -16.18 15.64
N ALA A 289 1.07 -17.19 14.77
CA ALA A 289 1.45 -17.02 13.36
C ALA A 289 0.56 -15.98 12.66
N LEU A 290 -0.74 -16.01 12.93
CA LEU A 290 -1.73 -15.06 12.42
C LEU A 290 -1.46 -13.62 12.88
N LYS A 291 -1.17 -13.42 14.18
CA LYS A 291 -0.77 -12.10 14.73
C LYS A 291 0.46 -11.55 13.99
N VAL A 292 1.47 -12.39 13.78
CA VAL A 292 2.69 -12.00 13.05
C VAL A 292 2.39 -11.66 11.59
N ALA A 293 1.57 -12.46 10.89
CA ALA A 293 1.19 -12.21 9.50
C ALA A 293 0.40 -10.89 9.36
N THR A 294 -0.56 -10.64 10.25
CA THR A 294 -1.37 -9.42 10.27
C THR A 294 -0.52 -8.17 10.54
N LYS A 295 0.40 -8.23 11.52
CA LYS A 295 1.37 -7.13 11.78
C LYS A 295 2.25 -6.84 10.56
N ARG A 296 2.72 -7.87 9.86
CA ARG A 296 3.50 -7.71 8.62
C ARG A 296 2.67 -7.07 7.51
N TYR A 297 1.41 -7.45 7.39
CA TYR A 297 0.49 -6.89 6.39
C TYR A 297 0.20 -5.42 6.67
N ALA A 298 -0.12 -5.05 7.91
CA ALA A 298 -0.34 -3.68 8.33
C ALA A 298 0.87 -2.77 8.03
N ARG A 299 2.09 -3.25 8.32
CA ARG A 299 3.34 -2.53 7.97
C ARG A 299 3.48 -2.32 6.46
N LYS A 300 3.11 -3.32 5.64
CA LYS A 300 3.12 -3.20 4.17
C LYS A 300 2.10 -2.18 3.67
N GLN A 301 0.89 -2.17 4.23
CA GLN A 301 -0.15 -1.19 3.90
C GLN A 301 0.33 0.24 4.20
N ASN A 302 0.85 0.49 5.40
CA ASN A 302 1.40 1.80 5.78
C ASN A 302 2.60 2.21 4.92
N LYS A 303 3.52 1.27 4.61
CA LYS A 303 4.64 1.54 3.69
C LYS A 303 4.14 1.93 2.29
N TRP A 304 3.07 1.29 1.82
CA TRP A 304 2.45 1.60 0.53
C TRP A 304 1.89 3.02 0.53
N VAL A 305 1.10 3.40 1.53
CA VAL A 305 0.54 4.75 1.64
C VAL A 305 1.66 5.80 1.62
N ARG A 306 2.68 5.64 2.46
CA ARG A 306 3.81 6.57 2.51
C ARG A 306 4.55 6.70 1.19
N ASN A 307 4.76 5.60 0.46
CA ASN A 307 5.60 5.59 -0.74
C ASN A 307 4.82 5.90 -2.02
N ARG A 308 3.53 5.57 -2.09
CA ARG A 308 2.73 5.63 -3.31
C ARG A 308 1.70 6.75 -3.31
N PHE A 309 1.25 7.20 -2.15
CA PHE A 309 0.34 8.33 -2.02
C PHE A 309 1.09 9.59 -1.55
N LEU A 310 1.79 9.54 -0.41
CA LEU A 310 2.42 10.74 0.16
C LEU A 310 3.71 11.18 -0.56
N LYS A 311 4.51 10.23 -1.09
CA LYS A 311 5.76 10.52 -1.82
C LYS A 311 5.61 10.47 -3.34
N ARG A 312 4.39 10.49 -3.84
CA ARG A 312 4.14 10.44 -5.28
C ARG A 312 4.68 11.71 -5.94
N PRO A 313 5.45 11.60 -7.03
CA PRO A 313 5.90 12.76 -7.80
C PRO A 313 4.81 13.26 -8.75
N GLY A 314 4.83 14.55 -9.07
CA GLY A 314 3.94 15.18 -10.05
C GLY A 314 2.90 16.08 -9.39
N ASP A 315 2.17 16.82 -10.21
CA ASP A 315 1.16 17.78 -9.78
C ASP A 315 -0.21 17.11 -9.52
N SER A 316 -0.40 15.91 -10.07
CA SER A 316 -1.62 15.09 -9.88
C SER A 316 -1.60 14.28 -8.58
N VAL A 317 -1.17 14.89 -7.47
CA VAL A 317 -1.15 14.25 -6.15
C VAL A 317 -2.31 14.81 -5.33
N PRO A 318 -3.33 13.98 -5.04
CA PRO A 318 -4.46 14.44 -4.23
C PRO A 318 -4.02 14.72 -2.79
N ALA A 319 -4.74 15.64 -2.14
CA ALA A 319 -4.53 15.93 -0.73
C ALA A 319 -4.86 14.71 0.14
N VAL A 320 -3.92 14.32 1.02
CA VAL A 320 -4.11 13.22 1.98
C VAL A 320 -4.15 13.81 3.39
N TYR A 321 -5.26 13.62 4.08
CA TYR A 321 -5.46 14.10 5.46
C TYR A 321 -5.22 12.97 6.44
N GLY A 322 -4.32 13.19 7.41
CA GLY A 322 -4.03 12.21 8.46
C GLY A 322 -5.05 12.31 9.59
N LEU A 323 -5.63 11.17 9.97
CA LEU A 323 -6.53 11.06 11.11
C LEU A 323 -5.90 10.09 12.13
N ASP A 324 -5.68 10.58 13.34
CA ASP A 324 -5.05 9.78 14.41
C ASP A 324 -6.05 8.86 15.08
N VAL A 325 -5.76 7.55 15.02
CA VAL A 325 -6.57 6.49 15.64
C VAL A 325 -5.84 5.78 16.80
N THR A 326 -4.80 6.39 17.33
CA THR A 326 -3.99 5.82 18.42
C THR A 326 -4.86 5.59 19.65
N ASP A 327 -5.71 6.55 19.99
CA ASP A 327 -6.68 6.41 21.08
C ASP A 327 -8.11 6.27 20.56
N VAL A 328 -8.63 5.04 20.61
CA VAL A 328 -9.98 4.72 20.13
C VAL A 328 -11.08 5.39 20.97
N SER A 329 -10.82 5.72 22.24
CA SER A 329 -11.80 6.40 23.11
C SER A 329 -12.09 7.84 22.62
N ARG A 330 -11.14 8.45 21.93
CA ARG A 330 -11.25 9.80 21.36
C ARG A 330 -11.68 9.82 19.90
N TRP A 331 -12.26 8.74 19.41
CA TRP A 331 -12.66 8.57 18.00
C TRP A 331 -13.46 9.75 17.44
N GLU A 332 -14.42 10.24 18.19
CA GLU A 332 -15.25 11.37 17.75
C GLU A 332 -14.42 12.64 17.52
N GLU A 333 -13.48 12.92 18.41
CA GLU A 333 -12.67 14.14 18.38
C GLU A 333 -11.52 14.07 17.36
N THR A 334 -10.84 12.92 17.28
CA THR A 334 -9.60 12.79 16.48
C THR A 334 -9.84 12.27 15.07
N VAL A 335 -10.99 11.65 14.81
CA VAL A 335 -11.29 11.02 13.51
C VAL A 335 -12.54 11.59 12.87
N LEU A 336 -13.71 11.42 13.52
CA LEU A 336 -15.00 11.71 12.86
C LEU A 336 -15.24 13.20 12.67
N LYS A 337 -15.09 14.00 13.72
CA LYS A 337 -15.27 15.45 13.64
C LYS A 337 -14.30 16.12 12.66
N PRO A 338 -12.98 15.85 12.70
CA PRO A 338 -12.06 16.39 11.70
C PRO A 338 -12.40 15.96 10.26
N ALA A 339 -12.79 14.69 10.05
CA ALA A 339 -13.17 14.22 8.72
C ALA A 339 -14.37 14.99 8.15
N LEU A 340 -15.41 15.19 8.98
CA LEU A 340 -16.60 15.96 8.58
C LEU A 340 -16.29 17.44 8.32
N GLN A 341 -15.44 18.07 9.14
CA GLN A 341 -15.02 19.45 8.95
C GLN A 341 -14.24 19.63 7.64
N ILE A 342 -13.34 18.69 7.32
CA ILE A 342 -12.62 18.73 6.04
C ILE A 342 -13.58 18.63 4.87
N LEU A 343 -14.53 17.68 4.89
CA LEU A 343 -15.50 17.50 3.81
C LEU A 343 -16.44 18.69 3.68
N ASP A 344 -16.86 19.30 4.76
CA ASP A 344 -17.67 20.51 4.76
C ASP A 344 -16.93 21.70 4.13
N SER A 345 -15.68 21.95 4.53
CA SER A 345 -14.83 23.00 3.95
C SER A 345 -14.62 22.78 2.45
N LEU A 346 -14.27 21.55 2.03
CA LEU A 346 -14.08 21.22 0.62
C LEU A 346 -15.38 21.45 -0.19
N SER A 347 -16.54 21.09 0.36
CA SER A 347 -17.82 21.30 -0.31
C SER A 347 -18.17 22.77 -0.51
N LYS A 348 -17.65 23.65 0.33
CA LYS A 348 -17.80 25.12 0.25
C LYS A 348 -16.72 25.79 -0.58
N GLY A 349 -15.66 25.06 -0.95
CA GLY A 349 -14.47 25.61 -1.61
C GLY A 349 -13.57 26.40 -0.65
N GLU A 350 -13.67 26.11 0.65
CA GLU A 350 -12.88 26.72 1.72
C GLU A 350 -11.66 25.85 2.06
N GLU A 351 -10.62 26.46 2.64
CA GLU A 351 -9.46 25.72 3.10
C GLU A 351 -9.81 24.88 4.34
N PRO A 352 -9.55 23.55 4.33
CA PRO A 352 -9.83 22.70 5.48
C PRO A 352 -9.04 23.10 6.73
N PRO A 353 -9.61 22.94 7.94
CA PRO A 353 -8.94 23.30 9.20
C PRO A 353 -7.72 22.44 9.51
N LEU A 354 -7.64 21.25 8.90
CA LEU A 354 -6.49 20.35 8.99
C LEU A 354 -5.72 20.38 7.67
N ALA A 355 -4.44 20.71 7.72
CA ALA A 355 -3.58 20.71 6.55
C ALA A 355 -3.30 19.27 6.07
N PRO A 356 -3.24 19.02 4.75
CA PRO A 356 -2.88 17.72 4.24
C PRO A 356 -1.42 17.37 4.58
N ILE A 357 -1.15 16.08 4.76
CA ILE A 357 0.19 15.57 5.06
C ILE A 357 1.11 15.85 3.87
N ARG A 358 2.19 16.58 4.09
CA ARG A 358 3.26 16.79 3.13
C ARG A 358 4.50 16.05 3.58
N VAL A 359 4.96 15.06 2.81
CA VAL A 359 6.20 14.36 3.09
C VAL A 359 7.30 14.89 2.19
N GLN A 360 8.23 15.65 2.79
CA GLN A 360 9.46 16.05 2.14
C GLN A 360 10.50 14.94 2.34
N GLY A 361 11.17 14.51 1.28
CA GLY A 361 12.24 13.53 1.38
C GLY A 361 12.79 13.11 0.02
N PRO A 362 14.03 12.61 -0.03
CA PRO A 362 14.64 12.18 -1.28
C PRO A 362 13.84 11.05 -1.92
N ARG A 363 13.70 11.13 -3.24
CA ARG A 363 13.08 10.07 -4.04
C ARG A 363 13.97 8.84 -4.04
N ASN A 364 13.38 7.68 -3.81
CA ASN A 364 14.09 6.41 -3.94
C ASN A 364 14.20 6.03 -5.42
N LYS A 365 15.38 6.22 -6.02
CA LYS A 365 15.66 5.67 -7.35
C LYS A 365 15.75 4.15 -7.24
N ARG A 366 15.15 3.44 -8.18
CA ARG A 366 15.28 1.98 -8.30
C ARG A 366 16.54 1.65 -9.09
N SER A 367 17.70 1.83 -8.48
CA SER A 367 19.00 1.43 -9.01
C SER A 367 19.36 0.04 -8.49
N HIS A 368 20.07 -0.71 -9.30
CA HIS A 368 20.58 -2.03 -8.96
C HIS A 368 21.91 -1.88 -8.25
N HIS A 369 22.05 -2.46 -7.08
CA HIS A 369 23.27 -2.50 -6.30
C HIS A 369 23.61 -3.94 -5.94
N THR A 370 24.89 -4.31 -6.04
CA THR A 370 25.41 -5.60 -5.58
C THR A 370 26.34 -5.39 -4.40
N CYS A 371 26.13 -6.14 -3.35
CA CYS A 371 27.02 -6.13 -2.21
C CYS A 371 27.82 -7.45 -2.18
N ASP A 372 29.07 -7.41 -2.64
CA ASP A 372 29.95 -8.58 -2.70
C ASP A 372 30.30 -9.15 -1.31
N LEU A 373 30.28 -8.30 -0.26
CA LEU A 373 30.52 -8.73 1.11
C LEU A 373 29.36 -9.55 1.71
N CYS A 374 28.14 -9.30 1.27
CA CYS A 374 26.94 -9.94 1.80
C CYS A 374 26.32 -10.91 0.80
N ASP A 375 26.88 -11.00 -0.40
CA ASP A 375 26.34 -11.73 -1.55
C ASP A 375 24.85 -11.41 -1.75
N LYS A 376 24.56 -10.10 -1.97
CA LYS A 376 23.18 -9.63 -2.08
C LYS A 376 23.00 -8.61 -3.17
N ILE A 377 21.94 -8.81 -3.93
CA ILE A 377 21.39 -7.81 -4.84
C ILE A 377 20.36 -6.98 -4.06
N ILE A 378 20.46 -5.65 -4.19
CA ILE A 378 19.60 -4.68 -3.53
C ILE A 378 19.10 -3.69 -4.58
N ILE A 379 17.80 -3.53 -4.66
CA ILE A 379 17.16 -2.62 -5.60
C ILE A 379 16.65 -1.38 -4.86
N GLY A 380 17.23 -0.23 -5.20
CA GLY A 380 16.90 1.09 -4.66
C GLY A 380 17.98 1.71 -3.81
N ASP A 381 18.21 3.02 -4.00
CA ASP A 381 19.28 3.76 -3.33
C ASP A 381 19.07 3.89 -1.82
N LEU A 382 17.80 4.05 -1.38
CA LEU A 382 17.48 4.09 0.05
C LEU A 382 17.67 2.73 0.72
N GLU A 383 17.29 1.64 0.05
CA GLU A 383 17.53 0.27 0.50
C GLU A 383 19.02 -0.04 0.56
N TRP A 384 19.79 0.44 -0.41
CA TRP A 384 21.24 0.33 -0.41
C TRP A 384 21.86 1.03 0.77
N THR A 385 21.50 2.29 0.99
CA THR A 385 21.97 3.09 2.15
C THR A 385 21.62 2.40 3.47
N ALA A 386 20.39 1.89 3.59
CA ALA A 386 19.95 1.16 4.77
C ALA A 386 20.72 -0.17 4.96
N HIS A 387 21.03 -0.87 3.86
CA HIS A 387 21.85 -2.08 3.90
C HIS A 387 23.25 -1.79 4.43
N LEU A 388 23.93 -0.77 3.91
CA LEU A 388 25.27 -0.38 4.36
C LEU A 388 25.31 -0.04 5.85
N LYS A 389 24.24 0.57 6.39
CA LYS A 389 24.10 0.89 7.83
C LYS A 389 23.66 -0.30 8.69
N SER A 390 23.32 -1.45 8.09
CA SER A 390 22.77 -2.58 8.83
C SER A 390 23.81 -3.30 9.69
N LYS A 391 23.38 -3.83 10.85
CA LYS A 391 24.22 -4.65 11.73
C LYS A 391 24.81 -5.86 10.99
N LYS A 392 24.05 -6.46 10.06
CA LYS A 392 24.49 -7.63 9.28
C LYS A 392 25.60 -7.26 8.31
N HIS A 393 25.50 -6.14 7.58
CA HIS A 393 26.58 -5.67 6.71
C HIS A 393 27.85 -5.39 7.51
N HIS A 394 27.76 -4.64 8.61
CA HIS A 394 28.89 -4.36 9.49
C HIS A 394 29.52 -5.64 10.10
N TYR A 395 28.73 -6.68 10.37
CA TYR A 395 29.26 -7.98 10.78
C TYR A 395 30.13 -8.60 9.69
N HIS A 396 29.69 -8.63 8.43
CA HIS A 396 30.45 -9.15 7.30
C HIS A 396 31.74 -8.32 7.07
N VAL A 397 31.67 -7.00 7.17
CA VAL A 397 32.86 -6.13 7.10
C VAL A 397 33.88 -6.48 8.17
N ARG A 398 33.44 -6.64 9.42
CA ARG A 398 34.35 -7.03 10.52
C ARG A 398 34.93 -8.43 10.33
N LYS A 399 34.15 -9.38 9.81
CA LYS A 399 34.60 -10.75 9.56
C LYS A 399 35.70 -10.76 8.49
N ARG A 400 35.51 -10.00 7.37
CA ARG A 400 36.51 -9.90 6.30
C ARG A 400 37.82 -9.28 6.80
N ARG A 401 37.75 -8.20 7.58
CA ARG A 401 38.95 -7.56 8.19
C ARG A 401 39.72 -8.50 9.11
N LYS A 402 39.07 -9.46 9.74
CA LYS A 402 39.76 -10.46 10.57
C LYS A 402 40.44 -11.54 9.73
N SER A 403 39.92 -11.83 8.54
CA SER A 403 40.48 -12.86 7.65
C SER A 403 41.54 -12.31 6.68
N ASP A 404 41.58 -11.00 6.45
CA ASP A 404 42.54 -10.34 5.56
C ASP A 404 42.90 -8.95 6.12
N PRO A 405 43.94 -8.86 7.00
CA PRO A 405 44.31 -7.61 7.68
C PRO A 405 44.85 -6.49 6.77
N GLY A 406 45.16 -6.79 5.48
CA GLY A 406 45.79 -5.87 4.53
C GLY A 406 44.81 -5.22 3.53
N CYS A 407 43.52 -5.49 3.57
CA CYS A 407 42.58 -4.93 2.61
C CYS A 407 41.98 -3.59 3.10
N GLU A 408 42.38 -2.49 2.49
CA GLU A 408 41.73 -1.18 2.71
C GLU A 408 40.26 -1.21 2.24
N PRO A 409 39.35 -0.48 2.92
CA PRO A 409 37.95 -0.42 2.51
C PRO A 409 37.82 0.25 1.14
N PRO A 410 36.91 -0.17 0.26
CA PRO A 410 36.62 0.58 -0.94
C PRO A 410 36.15 1.98 -0.55
N VAL A 411 36.89 2.99 -1.01
CA VAL A 411 36.59 4.40 -0.82
C VAL A 411 35.21 4.66 -1.45
N SER A 412 34.23 4.97 -0.64
CA SER A 412 32.97 5.51 -1.11
C SER A 412 33.21 6.92 -1.65
N THR A 413 33.42 7.03 -2.96
CA THR A 413 33.40 8.32 -3.66
C THR A 413 31.99 8.93 -3.54
N PRO A 414 31.88 10.16 -3.01
CA PRO A 414 30.64 10.92 -3.11
C PRO A 414 30.38 11.27 -4.58
N PRO A 415 29.14 11.44 -5.04
CA PRO A 415 28.87 11.90 -6.37
C PRO A 415 29.44 13.30 -6.57
N GLU A 416 30.23 13.48 -7.63
CA GLU A 416 30.77 14.77 -8.05
C GLU A 416 29.61 15.74 -8.33
N THR A 417 29.55 16.77 -7.51
CA THR A 417 28.80 17.98 -7.80
C THR A 417 29.64 18.86 -8.70
N SER A 418 29.28 18.94 -9.96
CA SER A 418 29.78 19.98 -10.89
C SER A 418 29.35 21.36 -10.39
N GLN A 419 30.26 22.10 -9.85
CA GLN A 419 30.15 23.57 -9.69
C GLN A 419 31.32 24.23 -10.41
N GLY A 420 30.93 25.00 -11.43
CA GLY A 420 31.81 25.90 -12.13
C GLY A 420 32.19 27.11 -11.29
N SER A 421 33.46 27.35 -11.28
CA SER A 421 34.25 28.58 -11.29
C SER A 421 33.59 29.92 -10.99
N SER A 422 34.06 30.59 -9.94
CA SER A 422 34.79 31.89 -10.11
C SER A 422 35.42 32.27 -8.76
N LYS A 423 36.72 32.62 -8.90
CA LYS A 423 37.60 33.16 -7.85
C LYS A 423 37.25 34.60 -7.56
N GLU A 424 37.41 35.08 -6.30
CA GLU A 424 38.37 36.13 -5.94
C GLU A 424 38.46 36.24 -4.41
N PRO A 425 39.63 36.70 -3.86
CA PRO A 425 39.98 36.56 -2.46
C PRO A 425 39.86 37.87 -1.68
N ARG A 426 39.64 37.81 -0.38
CA ARG A 426 40.13 38.84 0.55
C ARG A 426 40.17 38.41 2.02
N THR A 427 41.40 38.43 2.50
CA THR A 427 41.97 39.00 3.74
C THR A 427 41.45 38.55 5.11
N GLU A 428 42.44 38.07 5.81
CA GLU A 428 42.59 37.86 7.25
C GLU A 428 42.11 39.05 8.12
N HIS A 429 41.48 38.72 9.25
CA HIS A 429 41.80 39.38 10.53
C HIS A 429 41.56 38.42 11.69
N THR A 430 42.58 38.29 12.46
CA THR A 430 42.78 37.67 13.75
C THR A 430 42.06 38.39 14.89
N GLU A 431 42.02 37.68 16.03
CA GLU A 431 41.72 38.07 17.42
C GLU A 431 40.33 37.62 17.91
N GLY A 432 40.19 36.98 19.03
CA GLY A 432 40.98 36.62 20.19
C GLY A 432 40.07 35.97 21.21
N ALA A 433 40.59 35.08 21.85
CA ALA A 433 40.55 34.49 23.17
C ALA A 433 39.42 34.81 24.18
N GLU A 434 39.30 33.80 25.07
CA GLU A 434 38.79 33.83 26.47
C GLU A 434 37.27 33.55 26.65
N ASP A 435 36.81 32.81 27.61
CA ASP A 435 37.35 31.92 28.65
C ASP A 435 36.13 31.26 29.36
N ALA A 436 36.34 30.06 29.76
CA ALA A 436 35.94 29.34 30.95
C ALA A 436 34.58 29.61 31.69
N LEU A 437 34.01 28.53 32.10
CA LEU A 437 33.63 28.04 33.47
C LEU A 437 32.32 27.26 33.46
N ARG A 438 32.38 25.93 33.62
CA ARG A 438 32.15 25.12 34.84
C ARG A 438 30.82 25.43 35.61
N ALA A 439 29.97 24.42 35.70
CA ALA A 439 29.66 23.67 36.93
C ALA A 439 28.31 22.94 36.75
N ALA A 440 28.28 21.62 36.84
CA ALA A 440 28.02 20.84 38.04
C ALA A 440 26.52 20.52 38.30
N SER A 441 26.25 19.24 38.29
CA SER A 441 25.06 18.55 38.84
C SER A 441 24.94 18.83 40.35
N PRO A 442 23.78 18.53 40.95
CA PRO A 442 23.76 17.23 41.63
C PRO A 442 22.42 16.47 41.64
N LEU A 443 22.59 15.19 41.88
CA LEU A 443 21.68 14.18 42.34
C LEU A 443 20.80 14.60 43.54
N SER A 444 19.55 14.11 43.58
CA SER A 444 18.97 13.64 44.85
C SER A 444 17.93 12.55 44.59
N SER A 445 18.23 11.45 45.16
CA SER A 445 17.49 10.25 45.53
C SER A 445 16.36 10.55 46.53
N VAL A 446 15.47 9.56 46.70
CA VAL A 446 14.60 9.17 47.86
C VAL A 446 13.13 9.07 47.36
N SER A 447 12.26 8.07 47.57
CA SER A 447 12.29 6.83 48.32
C SER A 447 11.07 6.01 47.93
N ARG A 448 11.16 4.70 48.04
CA ARG A 448 10.05 3.76 48.03
C ARG A 448 9.07 4.02 49.21
N VAL A 449 7.76 3.91 48.93
CA VAL A 449 6.82 3.46 49.96
C VAL A 449 5.90 2.42 49.33
N ASN A 450 6.00 1.20 49.86
CA ASN A 450 5.01 0.13 49.75
C ASN A 450 3.79 0.50 50.61
N THR A 451 2.60 0.27 50.12
CA THR A 451 1.48 -0.16 50.96
C THR A 451 0.59 -1.11 50.16
N THR A 452 0.46 -2.30 50.70
CA THR A 452 -0.51 -3.36 50.49
C THR A 452 -1.90 -2.92 50.94
N SER A 453 -2.93 -3.41 50.32
CA SER A 453 -4.07 -4.21 50.80
C SER A 453 -5.42 -3.80 50.25
N ASP A 454 -6.10 -4.81 49.72
CA ASP A 454 -7.50 -5.25 49.85
C ASP A 454 -8.63 -4.32 49.34
N LEU A 455 -9.21 -4.71 48.25
CA LEU A 455 -10.55 -5.31 48.09
C LEU A 455 -10.82 -5.63 46.65
#